data_9b6cfe8d5d7edd5b8b437d8d9d9b111e
#
_entry.id   9b6cfe8d5d7edd5b8b437d8d9d9b111e
#
_cell.length_a   1.000
_cell.length_b   1.000
_cell.length_c   1.000
_cell.angle_alpha   90.00
_cell.angle_beta   90.00
_cell.angle_gamma   90.00
#
_symmetry.space_group_name_H-M   'P 1'
#
loop_
_entity.id
_entity.type
_entity.pdbx_description
1 polymer ?
#
loop_
_entity_poly.entity_id
_entity_poly.type
_entity_poly.pdbx_seq_one_letter_code
_entity_poly.pdbx_strand_id
1 'polypeptide(L)'
;MTDHPAAIWHLLIAATGVNVTLARHLGLSVSDFSALDHVAQAQESGSPVGPTELAQHLGMTSASATVLVDRLQTAGHLQRRPRADDRRRVHLEVTDTTREQIQTHLAPVVNEVHRLTESLTSAERETVLNYLERICVALRSMSSAAAP
;
A
#
# COMPACT_ATOMS: atom_id res chain seq x y z
N MET A 1 -13.76 8.48 28.49
CA MET A 1 -14.13 9.18 27.24
C MET A 1 -12.89 9.14 26.35
N THR A 2 -12.86 8.22 25.39
CA THR A 2 -11.69 8.06 24.51
C THR A 2 -11.67 9.26 23.57
N ASP A 3 -10.59 10.02 23.61
CA ASP A 3 -10.41 11.18 22.72
C ASP A 3 -10.25 10.65 21.27
N HIS A 4 -11.22 10.96 20.40
CA HIS A 4 -11.23 10.47 19.01
C HIS A 4 -9.95 10.76 18.23
N PRO A 5 -9.30 11.92 18.35
CA PRO A 5 -8.01 12.18 17.73
C PRO A 5 -6.90 11.23 18.21
N ALA A 6 -6.87 10.89 19.51
CA ALA A 6 -5.88 9.96 20.04
C ALA A 6 -6.04 8.54 19.49
N ALA A 7 -7.28 8.05 19.34
CA ALA A 7 -7.54 6.72 18.79
C ALA A 7 -7.05 6.60 17.33
N ILE A 8 -7.32 7.61 16.50
CA ILE A 8 -6.85 7.67 15.12
C ILE A 8 -5.32 7.72 15.07
N TRP A 9 -4.69 8.53 15.93
CA TRP A 9 -3.25 8.62 16.02
C TRP A 9 -2.60 7.27 16.38
N HIS A 10 -3.16 6.56 17.36
CA HIS A 10 -2.69 5.23 17.73
C HIS A 10 -2.85 4.22 16.60
N LEU A 11 -3.94 4.28 15.84
CA LEU A 11 -4.16 3.43 14.67
C LEU A 11 -3.09 3.68 13.59
N LEU A 12 -2.78 4.94 13.30
CA LEU A 12 -1.74 5.30 12.32
C LEU A 12 -0.35 4.82 12.74
N ILE A 13 0.00 4.96 14.04
CA ILE A 13 1.26 4.43 14.58
C ILE A 13 1.30 2.90 14.47
N ALA A 14 0.22 2.21 14.84
CA ALA A 14 0.14 0.77 14.75
C ALA A 14 0.26 0.27 13.30
N ALA A 15 -0.42 0.92 12.35
CA ALA A 15 -0.32 0.62 10.92
C ALA A 15 1.10 0.82 10.39
N THR A 16 1.79 1.88 10.82
CA THR A 16 3.21 2.09 10.48
C THR A 16 4.09 0.95 10.99
N GLY A 17 3.84 0.46 12.20
CA GLY A 17 4.56 -0.70 12.75
C GLY A 17 4.37 -1.98 11.94
N VAL A 18 3.17 -2.22 11.41
CA VAL A 18 2.89 -3.33 10.49
C VAL A 18 3.71 -3.19 9.21
N ASN A 19 3.74 -2.02 8.60
CA ASN A 19 4.50 -1.76 7.37
C ASN A 19 6.02 -1.97 7.57
N VAL A 20 6.57 -1.52 8.70
CA VAL A 20 7.99 -1.75 9.05
C VAL A 20 8.26 -3.26 9.21
N THR A 21 7.36 -3.99 9.81
CA THR A 21 7.48 -5.44 9.99
C THR A 21 7.43 -6.17 8.65
N LEU A 22 6.50 -5.82 7.77
CA LEU A 22 6.40 -6.37 6.42
C LEU A 22 7.65 -6.08 5.58
N ALA A 23 8.13 -4.84 5.59
CA ALA A 23 9.37 -4.48 4.90
C ALA A 23 10.54 -5.37 5.34
N ARG A 24 10.69 -5.57 6.65
CA ARG A 24 11.75 -6.43 7.21
C ARG A 24 11.61 -7.89 6.76
N HIS A 25 10.40 -8.45 6.74
CA HIS A 25 10.16 -9.82 6.30
C HIS A 25 10.46 -10.03 4.81
N LEU A 26 10.21 -9.02 3.99
CA LEU A 26 10.56 -9.05 2.58
C LEU A 26 12.03 -8.70 2.30
N GLY A 27 12.82 -8.38 3.33
CA GLY A 27 14.20 -7.93 3.17
C GLY A 27 14.33 -6.55 2.52
N LEU A 28 13.29 -5.72 2.64
CA LEU A 28 13.19 -4.40 2.01
C LEU A 28 13.45 -3.28 3.02
N SER A 29 13.94 -2.14 2.51
CA SER A 29 13.86 -0.89 3.24
C SER A 29 12.39 -0.41 3.32
N VAL A 30 12.09 0.47 4.26
CA VAL A 30 10.75 1.07 4.38
C VAL A 30 10.37 1.84 3.10
N SER A 31 11.35 2.51 2.47
CA SER A 31 11.13 3.23 1.21
C SER A 31 10.81 2.29 0.05
N ASP A 32 11.52 1.15 -0.05
CA ASP A 32 11.26 0.14 -1.08
C ASP A 32 9.88 -0.51 -0.87
N PHE A 33 9.53 -0.78 0.38
CA PHE A 33 8.21 -1.30 0.71
C PHE A 33 7.10 -0.29 0.39
N SER A 34 7.30 1.00 0.65
CA SER A 34 6.34 2.05 0.29
C SER A 34 6.11 2.11 -1.23
N ALA A 35 7.16 1.94 -2.03
CA ALA A 35 7.04 1.85 -3.48
C ALA A 35 6.24 0.62 -3.92
N LEU A 36 6.54 -0.54 -3.32
CA LEU A 36 5.84 -1.79 -3.57
C LEU A 36 4.35 -1.69 -3.23
N ASP A 37 4.03 -1.14 -2.07
CA ASP A 37 2.67 -0.92 -1.59
C ASP A 37 1.88 0.00 -2.53
N HIS A 38 2.49 1.10 -2.99
CA HIS A 38 1.85 1.99 -3.96
C HIS A 38 1.53 1.27 -5.28
N VAL A 39 2.46 0.46 -5.80
CA VAL A 39 2.21 -0.35 -7.01
C VAL A 39 1.08 -1.34 -6.78
N ALA A 40 1.04 -2.02 -5.63
CA ALA A 40 -0.03 -2.95 -5.28
C ALA A 40 -1.40 -2.26 -5.25
N GLN A 41 -1.52 -1.12 -4.59
CA GLN A 41 -2.77 -0.34 -4.51
C GLN A 41 -3.23 0.16 -5.90
N ALA A 42 -2.29 0.63 -6.74
CA ALA A 42 -2.58 1.05 -8.10
C ALA A 42 -3.09 -0.10 -8.96
N GLN A 43 -2.53 -1.28 -8.80
CA GLN A 43 -2.94 -2.51 -9.48
C GLN A 43 -4.34 -2.95 -9.05
N GLU A 44 -4.64 -2.95 -7.75
CA GLU A 44 -5.96 -3.30 -7.21
C GLU A 44 -7.06 -2.32 -7.63
N SER A 45 -6.73 -1.03 -7.75
CA SER A 45 -7.67 0.00 -8.23
C SER A 45 -7.89 0.00 -9.74
N GLY A 46 -7.23 -0.89 -10.48
CA GLY A 46 -7.30 -0.95 -11.94
C GLY A 46 -6.61 0.21 -12.67
N SER A 47 -5.76 0.95 -11.97
CA SER A 47 -5.00 2.09 -12.48
C SER A 47 -3.49 1.86 -12.37
N PRO A 48 -2.94 0.85 -13.07
CA PRO A 48 -1.54 0.47 -12.91
C PRO A 48 -0.60 1.62 -13.28
N VAL A 49 0.44 1.80 -12.47
CA VAL A 49 1.43 2.87 -12.59
C VAL A 49 2.70 2.38 -13.28
N GLY A 50 3.34 3.26 -14.06
CA GLY A 50 4.67 3.06 -14.60
C GLY A 50 5.76 3.66 -13.71
N PRO A 51 7.04 3.48 -14.10
CA PRO A 51 8.17 4.04 -13.34
C PRO A 51 8.11 5.56 -13.14
N THR A 52 7.59 6.29 -14.12
CA THR A 52 7.48 7.75 -14.06
C THR A 52 6.43 8.20 -13.06
N GLU A 53 5.25 7.59 -13.09
CA GLU A 53 4.18 7.86 -12.14
C GLU A 53 4.60 7.48 -10.71
N LEU A 54 5.33 6.38 -10.55
CA LEU A 54 5.90 5.99 -9.26
C LEU A 54 6.91 7.02 -8.74
N ALA A 55 7.80 7.52 -9.62
CA ALA A 55 8.76 8.56 -9.27
C ALA A 55 8.07 9.83 -8.74
N GLN A 56 7.02 10.27 -9.44
CA GLN A 56 6.21 11.43 -9.03
C GLN A 56 5.55 11.20 -7.67
N HIS A 57 4.95 10.02 -7.45
CA HIS A 57 4.31 9.70 -6.18
C HIS A 57 5.30 9.71 -5.00
N LEU A 58 6.50 9.20 -5.21
CA LEU A 58 7.54 9.13 -4.16
C LEU A 58 8.36 10.42 -4.02
N GLY A 59 8.09 11.45 -4.82
CA GLY A 59 8.85 12.72 -4.81
C GLY A 59 10.34 12.54 -5.15
N MET A 60 10.67 11.58 -6.02
CA MET A 60 12.05 11.27 -6.40
C MET A 60 12.30 11.50 -7.89
N THR A 61 13.59 11.61 -8.27
CA THR A 61 13.98 11.73 -9.67
C THR A 61 13.68 10.44 -10.43
N SER A 62 13.45 10.55 -11.75
CA SER A 62 13.25 9.39 -12.62
C SER A 62 14.44 8.41 -12.58
N ALA A 63 15.66 8.92 -12.43
CA ALA A 63 16.86 8.10 -12.29
C ALA A 63 16.83 7.28 -10.98
N SER A 64 16.48 7.91 -9.86
CA SER A 64 16.35 7.24 -8.57
C SER A 64 15.24 6.19 -8.59
N ALA A 65 14.10 6.50 -9.19
CA ALA A 65 13.00 5.55 -9.34
C ALA A 65 13.39 4.36 -10.22
N THR A 66 14.14 4.57 -11.28
CA THR A 66 14.65 3.48 -12.13
C THR A 66 15.51 2.53 -11.31
N VAL A 67 16.48 3.05 -10.54
CA VAL A 67 17.35 2.23 -9.68
C VAL A 67 16.53 1.46 -8.63
N LEU A 68 15.52 2.10 -8.02
CA LEU A 68 14.63 1.46 -7.06
C LEU A 68 13.83 0.31 -7.70
N VAL A 69 13.24 0.57 -8.86
CA VAL A 69 12.46 -0.45 -9.60
C VAL A 69 13.36 -1.61 -10.05
N ASP A 70 14.56 -1.34 -10.55
CA ASP A 70 15.52 -2.38 -10.95
C ASP A 70 15.93 -3.26 -9.76
N ARG A 71 16.16 -2.64 -8.60
CA ARG A 71 16.46 -3.37 -7.35
C ARG A 71 15.29 -4.27 -6.94
N LEU A 72 14.06 -3.75 -6.91
CA LEU A 72 12.87 -4.53 -6.57
C LEU A 72 12.58 -5.64 -7.59
N GLN A 73 12.87 -5.40 -8.87
CA GLN A 73 12.73 -6.39 -9.92
C GLN A 73 13.80 -7.50 -9.77
N THR A 74 15.05 -7.13 -9.50
CA THR A 74 16.14 -8.09 -9.27
C THR A 74 15.87 -8.96 -8.04
N ALA A 75 15.27 -8.37 -7.00
CA ALA A 75 14.83 -9.09 -5.80
C ALA A 75 13.58 -9.95 -6.01
N GLY A 76 12.92 -9.86 -7.18
CA GLY A 76 11.73 -10.65 -7.50
C GLY A 76 10.42 -10.11 -6.95
N HIS A 77 10.40 -8.88 -6.44
CA HIS A 77 9.21 -8.26 -5.85
C HIS A 77 8.31 -7.55 -6.87
N LEU A 78 8.89 -6.99 -7.92
CA LEU A 78 8.20 -6.30 -9.00
C LEU A 78 8.52 -6.93 -10.36
N GLN A 79 7.62 -6.73 -11.30
CA GLN A 79 7.84 -7.01 -12.71
C GLN A 79 7.31 -5.86 -13.57
N ARG A 80 7.95 -5.66 -14.73
CA ARG A 80 7.48 -4.74 -15.77
C ARG A 80 6.61 -5.48 -16.76
N ARG A 81 5.44 -4.93 -17.08
CA ARG A 81 4.52 -5.47 -18.09
C ARG A 81 4.22 -4.42 -19.15
N PRO A 82 4.17 -4.80 -20.44
CA PRO A 82 3.66 -3.92 -21.48
C PRO A 82 2.22 -3.52 -21.19
N ARG A 83 1.85 -2.25 -21.44
CA ARG A 83 0.45 -1.83 -21.34
C ARG A 83 -0.37 -2.38 -22.51
N ALA A 84 -1.63 -2.72 -22.24
CA ALA A 84 -2.52 -3.25 -23.25
C ALA A 84 -2.88 -2.21 -24.32
N ASP A 85 -2.96 -0.93 -23.94
CA ASP A 85 -3.28 0.22 -24.77
C ASP A 85 -2.08 0.73 -25.60
N ASP A 86 -0.86 0.55 -25.11
CA ASP A 86 0.38 0.93 -25.80
C ASP A 86 1.54 0.04 -25.37
N ARG A 87 1.97 -0.87 -26.23
CA ARG A 87 3.07 -1.81 -25.96
C ARG A 87 4.44 -1.15 -25.76
N ARG A 88 4.58 0.12 -26.12
CA ARG A 88 5.82 0.91 -25.87
C ARG A 88 5.86 1.41 -24.43
N ARG A 89 4.74 1.46 -23.75
CA ARG A 89 4.64 1.86 -22.36
C ARG A 89 4.61 0.61 -21.46
N VAL A 90 5.26 0.72 -20.32
CA VAL A 90 5.26 -0.34 -19.32
C VAL A 90 4.55 0.14 -18.07
N HIS A 91 3.93 -0.79 -17.38
CA HIS A 91 3.47 -0.61 -16.02
C HIS A 91 4.16 -1.61 -15.09
N LEU A 92 4.11 -1.31 -13.81
CA LEU A 92 4.70 -2.12 -12.76
C LEU A 92 3.62 -3.01 -12.14
N GLU A 93 3.99 -4.22 -11.81
CA GLU A 93 3.14 -5.17 -11.09
C GLU A 93 3.93 -5.80 -9.95
N VAL A 94 3.26 -6.00 -8.82
CA VAL A 94 3.77 -6.84 -7.74
C VAL A 94 3.68 -8.30 -8.19
N THR A 95 4.75 -9.05 -7.96
CA THR A 95 4.77 -10.48 -8.32
C THR A 95 3.82 -11.29 -7.42
N ASP A 96 3.30 -12.39 -7.93
CA ASP A 96 2.39 -13.26 -7.17
C ASP A 96 3.06 -13.81 -5.91
N THR A 97 4.34 -14.21 -6.01
CA THR A 97 5.13 -14.66 -4.87
C THR A 97 5.20 -13.61 -3.76
N THR A 98 5.44 -12.34 -4.11
CA THR A 98 5.48 -11.26 -3.12
C THR A 98 4.11 -11.00 -2.53
N ARG A 99 3.05 -11.06 -3.34
CA ARG A 99 1.67 -10.92 -2.87
C ARG A 99 1.31 -12.02 -1.86
N GLU A 100 1.65 -13.26 -2.14
CA GLU A 100 1.44 -14.40 -1.23
C GLU A 100 2.22 -14.23 0.08
N GLN A 101 3.46 -13.77 0.02
CA GLN A 101 4.26 -13.46 1.21
C GLN A 101 3.60 -12.39 2.09
N ILE A 102 3.14 -11.28 1.48
CA ILE A 102 2.42 -10.22 2.19
C ILE A 102 1.14 -10.76 2.82
N GLN A 103 0.32 -11.49 2.06
CA GLN A 103 -0.93 -12.08 2.55
C GLN A 103 -0.70 -13.03 3.71
N THR A 104 0.30 -13.89 3.62
CA THR A 104 0.66 -14.83 4.70
C THR A 104 1.01 -14.09 5.99
N HIS A 105 1.78 -13.01 5.89
CA HIS A 105 2.18 -12.22 7.06
C HIS A 105 1.04 -11.37 7.63
N LEU A 106 0.15 -10.89 6.78
CA LEU A 106 -1.02 -10.13 7.21
C LEU A 106 -2.16 -11.00 7.74
N ALA A 107 -2.19 -12.30 7.40
CA ALA A 107 -3.28 -13.19 7.76
C ALA A 107 -3.67 -13.13 9.25
N PRO A 108 -2.74 -13.12 10.23
CA PRO A 108 -3.12 -13.02 11.64
C PRO A 108 -3.86 -11.72 11.97
N VAL A 109 -3.41 -10.59 11.40
CA VAL A 109 -4.04 -9.28 11.61
C VAL A 109 -5.41 -9.24 10.94
N VAL A 110 -5.49 -9.70 9.68
CA VAL A 110 -6.75 -9.76 8.92
C VAL A 110 -7.78 -10.64 9.63
N ASN A 111 -7.39 -11.81 10.12
CA ASN A 111 -8.27 -12.72 10.86
C ASN A 111 -8.79 -12.10 12.16
N GLU A 112 -7.93 -11.39 12.89
CA GLU A 112 -8.35 -10.70 14.11
C GLU A 112 -9.31 -9.53 13.83
N VAL A 113 -9.03 -8.73 12.80
CA VAL A 113 -9.94 -7.67 12.35
C VAL A 113 -11.28 -8.28 11.91
N HIS A 114 -11.27 -9.40 11.20
CA HIS A 114 -12.48 -10.10 10.78
C HIS A 114 -13.30 -10.55 12.01
N ARG A 115 -12.67 -11.19 12.98
CA ARG A 115 -13.31 -11.61 14.23
C ARG A 115 -13.95 -10.44 15.00
N LEU A 116 -13.23 -9.31 15.10
CA LEU A 116 -13.75 -8.11 15.72
C LEU A 116 -14.96 -7.55 14.95
N THR A 117 -14.91 -7.58 13.62
CA THR A 117 -16.00 -7.10 12.77
C THR A 117 -17.24 -8.00 12.84
N GLU A 118 -17.06 -9.32 12.99
CA GLU A 118 -18.17 -10.26 13.18
C GLU A 118 -18.93 -10.06 14.49
N SER A 119 -18.29 -9.49 15.51
CA SER A 119 -18.95 -9.15 16.77
C SER A 119 -19.92 -7.96 16.67
N LEU A 120 -19.89 -7.22 15.57
CA LEU A 120 -20.74 -6.06 15.32
C LEU A 120 -22.06 -6.48 14.66
N THR A 121 -23.14 -5.77 14.99
CA THR A 121 -24.38 -5.83 14.22
C THR A 121 -24.17 -5.29 12.80
N SER A 122 -25.05 -5.63 11.87
CA SER A 122 -24.95 -5.15 10.48
C SER A 122 -24.91 -3.63 10.39
N ALA A 123 -25.69 -2.91 11.20
CA ALA A 123 -25.73 -1.45 11.21
C ALA A 123 -24.44 -0.83 11.79
N GLU A 124 -23.88 -1.42 12.83
CA GLU A 124 -22.60 -0.99 13.41
C GLU A 124 -21.45 -1.24 12.42
N ARG A 125 -21.45 -2.39 11.77
CA ARG A 125 -20.46 -2.73 10.74
C ARG A 125 -20.46 -1.74 9.59
N GLU A 126 -21.64 -1.42 9.05
CA GLU A 126 -21.80 -0.44 7.99
C GLU A 126 -21.29 0.95 8.42
N THR A 127 -21.61 1.36 9.64
CA THR A 127 -21.16 2.64 10.21
C THR A 127 -19.64 2.68 10.32
N VAL A 128 -19.01 1.62 10.83
CA VAL A 128 -17.56 1.52 11.00
C VAL A 128 -16.85 1.52 9.64
N LEU A 129 -17.32 0.73 8.68
CA LEU A 129 -16.72 0.66 7.34
C LEU A 129 -16.79 2.01 6.62
N ASN A 130 -17.96 2.67 6.62
CA ASN A 130 -18.14 3.99 6.04
C ASN A 130 -17.21 5.05 6.70
N TYR A 131 -17.05 4.97 8.00
CA TYR A 131 -16.17 5.89 8.73
C TYR A 131 -14.70 5.68 8.38
N LEU A 132 -14.24 4.44 8.36
CA LEU A 132 -12.86 4.08 7.96
C LEU A 132 -12.57 4.48 6.51
N GLU A 133 -13.51 4.26 5.59
CA GLU A 133 -13.35 4.68 4.19
C GLU A 133 -13.17 6.19 4.06
N ARG A 134 -13.96 6.99 4.78
CA ARG A 134 -13.82 8.45 4.81
C ARG A 134 -12.48 8.89 5.39
N ILE A 135 -11.98 8.23 6.42
CA ILE A 135 -10.64 8.48 6.95
C ILE A 135 -9.57 8.18 5.88
N CYS A 136 -9.66 7.03 5.22
CA CYS A 136 -8.73 6.66 4.16
C CYS A 136 -8.72 7.67 3.01
N VAL A 137 -9.89 8.18 2.61
CA VAL A 137 -9.99 9.24 1.59
C VAL A 137 -9.31 10.52 2.07
N ALA A 138 -9.56 10.96 3.30
CA ALA A 138 -8.93 12.16 3.86
C ALA A 138 -7.40 12.04 3.94
N LEU A 139 -6.88 10.90 4.37
CA LEU A 139 -5.44 10.65 4.45
C LEU A 139 -4.78 10.65 3.07
N ARG A 140 -5.41 10.03 2.07
CA ARG A 140 -4.91 10.04 0.68
C ARG A 140 -4.86 11.45 0.10
N SER A 141 -5.88 12.29 0.34
CA SER A 141 -5.88 13.68 -0.14
C SER A 141 -4.76 14.53 0.48
N MET A 142 -4.43 14.30 1.75
CA MET A 142 -3.29 14.97 2.41
C MET A 142 -1.94 14.54 1.82
N SER A 143 -1.78 13.24 1.54
CA SER A 143 -0.54 12.72 0.91
C SER A 143 -0.33 13.29 -0.49
N SER A 144 -1.41 13.45 -1.28
CA SER A 144 -1.34 14.04 -2.63
C SER A 144 -1.05 15.54 -2.60
N ALA A 145 -1.52 16.27 -1.59
CA ALA A 145 -1.29 17.70 -1.44
C ALA A 145 0.12 18.06 -0.93
N ALA A 146 0.82 17.10 -0.34
CA ALA A 146 2.17 17.28 0.21
C ALA A 146 3.30 16.97 -0.80
N ALA A 147 2.96 16.52 -2.01
CA ALA A 147 3.93 16.34 -3.09
C ALA A 147 4.28 17.72 -3.69
N PRO A 148 5.58 18.13 -3.67
CA PRO A 148 6.02 19.43 -4.20
C PRO A 148 5.91 19.51 -5.72
#